data_478e06b476df0e3ebca4e708082d7417
#
_entry.id   478e06b476df0e3ebca4e708082d7417
#
_cell.length_a   1.000
_cell.length_b   1.000
_cell.length_c   1.000
_cell.angle_alpha   90.00
_cell.angle_beta   90.00
_cell.angle_gamma   90.00
#
_symmetry.space_group_name_H-M   'P 1'
#
loop_
_entity.id
_entity.type
_entity.pdbx_description
1 polymer ?
#
loop_
_entity_poly.entity_id
_entity_poly.type
_entity_poly.pdbx_seq_one_letter_code
_entity_poly.pdbx_strand_id
1 'polypeptide(L)'
;GQVIDWIRPESQIASGNLASPPPQPERPHMPDVEHDNVIPSVGELARQQHARGPAGTVPVVRRDIDEVINAMMPPEHLQDFLSKSGNTQNPANVNSIPNPGDSAHIYAHTSQYIDNLGADGLINVWNPYVQPVSEEIAYWGEFSLGQVAVVNENGTADEKETIEAGWQDFPAFYGDNYPHLFIYYTTNGYTEKGDNLGGYNRDVKGWVQYSRTTFPGMRLTSTITYDGTQAELRIIVKYYYGNWWLYANNEWIGYYPGSLFRSDGLRSEANKVSWYGEVVDADDGYATYTDMGSGSHAAAGFRKAAYMRNLKYFEVNRGLARDYKGTPFVSDSQCYSLSTWHVSGSSWGSYHFWGGPGRINRYSTGCGGFTFVRRY
;
A
#
# COMPACT_ATOMS: atom_id res chain seq x y z
N GLY A 1 -22.12 -1.89 -5.04
CA GLY A 1 -21.48 -0.69 -4.46
C GLY A 1 -21.19 -0.91 -2.99
N GLN A 2 -20.18 -0.25 -2.44
CA GLN A 2 -19.79 -0.39 -1.04
C GLN A 2 -20.92 0.05 -0.09
N VAL A 3 -21.18 -0.74 0.95
CA VAL A 3 -22.09 -0.39 2.04
C VAL A 3 -21.26 0.24 3.15
N ILE A 4 -21.69 1.42 3.63
CA ILE A 4 -20.99 2.19 4.65
C ILE A 4 -21.82 2.26 5.92
N ASP A 5 -21.23 1.83 7.03
CA ASP A 5 -21.74 2.06 8.38
C ASP A 5 -21.20 3.38 8.92
N TRP A 6 -22.04 4.09 9.67
CA TRP A 6 -21.68 5.36 10.29
C TRP A 6 -21.68 5.21 11.80
N ILE A 7 -20.50 5.25 12.40
CA ILE A 7 -20.30 5.04 13.84
C ILE A 7 -19.82 6.33 14.53
N ARG A 8 -20.05 6.42 15.84
CA ARG A 8 -19.45 7.50 16.65
C ARG A 8 -17.96 7.26 16.79
N PRO A 9 -17.10 8.27 16.51
CA PRO A 9 -15.66 8.12 16.61
C PRO A 9 -15.19 7.59 17.98
N GLU A 10 -15.82 8.07 19.07
CA GLU A 10 -15.47 7.72 20.44
C GLU A 10 -15.76 6.26 20.78
N SER A 11 -16.69 5.62 20.04
CA SER A 11 -17.01 4.19 20.27
C SER A 11 -15.87 3.24 19.91
N GLN A 12 -14.84 3.73 19.24
CA GLN A 12 -13.70 2.94 18.78
C GLN A 12 -12.62 2.76 19.87
N ILE A 13 -12.68 3.53 20.94
CA ILE A 13 -11.64 3.59 21.99
C ILE A 13 -12.25 3.45 23.37
N ALA A 14 -11.61 2.65 24.22
CA ALA A 14 -12.10 2.38 25.57
C ALA A 14 -12.12 3.64 26.46
N SER A 15 -11.17 4.57 26.25
CA SER A 15 -11.07 5.82 27.02
C SER A 15 -12.11 6.88 26.63
N GLY A 16 -12.76 6.73 25.48
CA GLY A 16 -13.72 7.69 24.94
C GLY A 16 -13.12 9.00 24.40
N ASN A 17 -11.81 9.18 24.46
CA ASN A 17 -11.13 10.40 23.98
C ASN A 17 -10.29 10.14 22.74
N LEU A 18 -10.67 10.74 21.62
CA LEU A 18 -9.89 10.72 20.38
C LEU A 18 -8.59 11.52 20.55
N ALA A 19 -7.51 11.01 19.95
CA ALA A 19 -6.28 11.78 19.84
C ALA A 19 -6.47 12.98 18.88
N SER A 20 -5.71 14.05 19.14
CA SER A 20 -5.65 15.19 18.24
C SER A 20 -4.65 14.94 17.13
N PRO A 21 -5.00 15.21 15.87
CA PRO A 21 -4.10 14.98 14.75
C PRO A 21 -2.90 15.94 14.76
N PRO A 22 -1.83 15.57 14.04
CA PRO A 22 -0.74 16.51 13.79
C PRO A 22 -1.22 17.77 13.08
N PRO A 23 -0.45 18.88 13.12
CA PRO A 23 -0.69 20.03 12.26
C PRO A 23 -0.81 19.60 10.79
N GLN A 24 -1.61 20.35 10.02
CA GLN A 24 -1.74 20.09 8.59
C GLN A 24 -0.37 20.20 7.91
N PRO A 25 0.02 19.22 7.10
CA PRO A 25 1.29 19.27 6.41
C PRO A 25 1.26 20.34 5.32
N GLU A 26 2.41 20.95 5.05
CA GLU A 26 2.59 21.83 3.90
C GLU A 26 2.22 21.08 2.60
N ARG A 27 1.64 21.81 1.65
CA ARG A 27 1.38 21.22 0.33
C ARG A 27 2.72 20.91 -0.36
N PRO A 28 2.87 19.73 -0.99
CA PRO A 28 4.04 19.46 -1.79
C PRO A 28 4.08 20.44 -2.97
N HIS A 29 5.28 20.86 -3.35
CA HIS A 29 5.46 21.61 -4.58
C HIS A 29 4.92 20.78 -5.75
N MET A 30 4.00 21.38 -6.50
CA MET A 30 3.56 20.80 -7.78
C MET A 30 4.71 20.87 -8.77
N PRO A 31 4.90 19.88 -9.63
CA PRO A 31 5.85 20.00 -10.73
C PRO A 31 5.55 21.26 -11.51
N ASP A 32 6.60 22.04 -11.85
CA ASP A 32 6.54 23.01 -12.94
C ASP A 32 6.39 22.21 -14.25
N VAL A 33 5.22 21.61 -14.44
CA VAL A 33 4.86 20.99 -15.68
C VAL A 33 4.44 22.14 -16.57
N GLU A 34 5.29 22.48 -17.51
CA GLU A 34 4.95 23.41 -18.58
C GLU A 34 3.56 23.03 -19.09
N HIS A 35 2.62 23.94 -18.87
CA HIS A 35 1.30 24.05 -19.48
C HIS A 35 0.41 22.79 -19.54
N ASP A 36 -0.72 22.85 -18.86
CA ASP A 36 -1.99 22.16 -19.10
C ASP A 36 -2.28 20.81 -18.40
N ASN A 37 -1.42 20.24 -17.58
CA ASN A 37 -1.80 19.03 -16.83
C ASN A 37 -1.68 19.24 -15.32
N VAL A 38 -2.72 19.83 -14.72
CA VAL A 38 -2.97 19.74 -13.29
C VAL A 38 -3.03 18.26 -12.94
N ILE A 39 -2.14 17.80 -12.07
CA ILE A 39 -2.21 16.46 -11.52
C ILE A 39 -3.26 16.52 -10.40
N PRO A 40 -4.52 16.09 -10.64
CA PRO A 40 -5.51 16.13 -9.58
C PRO A 40 -5.08 15.17 -8.49
N SER A 41 -5.16 15.60 -7.25
CA SER A 41 -5.14 14.70 -6.13
C SER A 41 -6.31 13.72 -6.29
N VAL A 42 -6.05 12.43 -6.18
CA VAL A 42 -7.10 11.38 -6.24
C VAL A 42 -8.25 11.71 -5.29
N GLY A 43 -7.96 12.44 -4.25
CA GLY A 43 -8.91 12.85 -3.25
C GLY A 43 -9.97 13.87 -3.64
N GLU A 44 -9.72 14.70 -4.61
CA GLU A 44 -10.75 15.60 -5.11
C GLU A 44 -11.82 14.85 -5.88
N LEU A 45 -11.42 13.80 -6.57
CA LEU A 45 -12.34 12.96 -7.35
C LEU A 45 -13.16 12.01 -6.46
N ALA A 46 -12.56 11.44 -5.44
CA ALA A 46 -13.25 10.53 -4.51
C ALA A 46 -14.28 11.25 -3.62
N ARG A 47 -14.05 12.51 -3.24
CA ARG A 47 -15.00 13.29 -2.41
C ARG A 47 -16.36 13.50 -3.06
N GLN A 48 -16.45 13.45 -4.37
CA GLN A 48 -17.70 13.67 -5.11
C GLN A 48 -18.61 12.43 -5.12
N GLN A 49 -18.09 11.26 -4.76
CA GLN A 49 -18.81 9.98 -4.92
C GLN A 49 -19.41 9.41 -3.64
N HIS A 50 -18.99 9.85 -2.45
CA HIS A 50 -19.46 9.28 -1.20
C HIS A 50 -20.47 10.18 -0.48
N ALA A 51 -21.61 9.58 -0.10
CA ALA A 51 -22.60 10.24 0.72
C ALA A 51 -21.97 10.68 2.06
N ARG A 52 -22.33 11.87 2.51
CA ARG A 52 -21.96 12.32 3.86
C ARG A 52 -22.89 11.66 4.86
N GLY A 53 -22.32 11.04 5.87
CA GLY A 53 -23.09 10.46 6.96
C GLY A 53 -23.65 11.51 7.94
N PRO A 54 -24.38 11.04 8.97
CA PRO A 54 -24.88 11.88 10.03
C PRO A 54 -23.78 12.71 10.71
N ALA A 55 -24.15 13.89 11.23
CA ALA A 55 -23.22 14.73 11.95
C ALA A 55 -22.62 13.97 13.17
N GLY A 56 -21.31 14.09 13.37
CA GLY A 56 -20.61 13.42 14.49
C GLY A 56 -20.32 11.93 14.27
N THR A 57 -20.45 11.40 13.05
CA THR A 57 -20.10 10.02 12.74
C THR A 57 -18.94 9.94 11.77
N VAL A 58 -18.26 8.79 11.76
CA VAL A 58 -17.21 8.43 10.81
C VAL A 58 -17.62 7.20 10.00
N PRO A 59 -17.18 7.09 8.74
CA PRO A 59 -17.51 5.99 7.87
C PRO A 59 -16.68 4.75 8.18
N VAL A 60 -17.31 3.59 8.03
CA VAL A 60 -16.69 2.26 8.09
C VAL A 60 -17.29 1.43 6.97
N VAL A 61 -16.46 0.84 6.12
CA VAL A 61 -16.94 -0.10 5.11
C VAL A 61 -17.53 -1.31 5.83
N ARG A 62 -18.80 -1.63 5.51
CA ARG A 62 -19.41 -2.87 5.97
C ARG A 62 -18.89 -4.00 5.09
N ARG A 63 -18.32 -4.99 5.74
CA ARG A 63 -17.96 -6.24 5.10
C ARG A 63 -18.89 -7.33 5.63
N ASP A 64 -19.32 -8.22 4.76
CA ASP A 64 -19.98 -9.45 5.19
C ASP A 64 -18.96 -10.28 5.97
N ILE A 65 -19.36 -10.82 7.14
CA ILE A 65 -18.43 -11.58 7.98
C ILE A 65 -18.00 -12.86 7.29
N ASP A 66 -18.89 -13.46 6.49
CA ASP A 66 -18.56 -14.66 5.72
C ASP A 66 -17.61 -14.32 4.57
N GLU A 67 -17.76 -13.15 3.91
CA GLU A 67 -16.79 -12.64 2.92
C GLU A 67 -15.44 -12.34 3.56
N VAL A 68 -15.43 -11.75 4.75
CA VAL A 68 -14.19 -11.47 5.50
C VAL A 68 -13.54 -12.78 5.96
N ILE A 69 -14.32 -13.71 6.49
CA ILE A 69 -13.83 -15.03 6.91
C ILE A 69 -13.30 -15.78 5.69
N ASN A 70 -14.03 -15.81 4.59
CA ASN A 70 -13.60 -16.45 3.35
C ASN A 70 -12.37 -15.79 2.74
N ALA A 71 -12.25 -14.47 2.83
CA ALA A 71 -11.06 -13.74 2.39
C ALA A 71 -9.89 -13.79 3.39
N MET A 72 -10.13 -14.12 4.66
CA MET A 72 -9.14 -14.17 5.73
C MET A 72 -8.80 -15.59 6.20
N MET A 73 -9.70 -16.53 6.02
CA MET A 73 -9.50 -17.95 6.37
C MET A 73 -9.32 -18.77 5.11
N PRO A 74 -8.09 -19.05 4.74
CA PRO A 74 -7.86 -20.11 3.79
C PRO A 74 -8.16 -21.46 4.42
N PRO A 75 -8.46 -22.46 3.61
CA PRO A 75 -8.29 -23.84 4.01
C PRO A 75 -6.87 -24.07 4.51
N GLU A 76 -6.57 -25.25 5.00
CA GLU A 76 -5.37 -25.76 5.67
C GLU A 76 -3.99 -25.21 5.23
N HIS A 77 -3.91 -24.43 4.16
CA HIS A 77 -2.70 -23.87 3.58
C HIS A 77 -2.35 -22.42 4.05
N LEU A 78 -3.18 -21.74 4.85
CA LEU A 78 -2.87 -20.37 5.31
C LEU A 78 -1.67 -20.32 6.24
N GLN A 79 -1.50 -21.33 7.08
CA GLN A 79 -0.33 -21.38 7.96
C GLN A 79 0.96 -21.47 7.16
N ASP A 80 0.92 -22.17 6.02
CA ASP A 80 2.04 -22.27 5.08
C ASP A 80 2.33 -20.93 4.38
N PHE A 81 1.29 -20.21 3.95
CA PHE A 81 1.41 -18.90 3.32
C PHE A 81 2.01 -17.86 4.28
N LEU A 82 1.52 -17.81 5.51
CA LEU A 82 1.98 -16.85 6.51
C LEU A 82 3.41 -17.16 7.01
N SER A 83 3.77 -18.42 7.09
CA SER A 83 5.12 -18.82 7.48
C SER A 83 6.16 -18.58 6.39
N LYS A 84 5.76 -18.61 5.13
CA LYS A 84 6.65 -18.44 3.97
C LYS A 84 6.84 -16.99 3.54
N SER A 85 5.85 -16.12 3.75
CA SER A 85 5.99 -14.67 3.48
C SER A 85 7.06 -13.99 4.36
N GLY A 86 7.39 -14.57 5.51
CA GLY A 86 8.48 -14.12 6.38
C GLY A 86 9.88 -14.46 5.87
N ASN A 87 10.01 -15.37 4.90
CA ASN A 87 11.31 -15.93 4.51
C ASN A 87 11.86 -15.42 3.17
N THR A 88 11.20 -14.48 2.50
CA THR A 88 11.63 -13.94 1.20
C THR A 88 12.80 -12.95 1.29
N GLN A 89 13.44 -12.81 2.45
CA GLN A 89 14.62 -11.95 2.62
C GLN A 89 15.96 -12.64 2.28
N ASN A 90 15.95 -13.82 1.70
CA ASN A 90 17.22 -14.45 1.31
C ASN A 90 17.49 -14.20 -0.19
N PRO A 91 18.40 -13.25 -0.54
CA PRO A 91 18.72 -12.95 -1.94
C PRO A 91 19.41 -14.09 -2.68
N ALA A 92 19.71 -15.20 -2.01
CA ALA A 92 20.49 -16.31 -2.57
C ALA A 92 19.68 -17.29 -3.42
N ASN A 93 18.34 -17.17 -3.51
CA ASN A 93 17.52 -18.15 -4.24
C ASN A 93 16.58 -17.53 -5.29
N VAL A 94 17.06 -16.56 -6.04
CA VAL A 94 16.30 -15.91 -7.13
C VAL A 94 16.00 -16.85 -8.31
N ASN A 95 16.54 -18.07 -8.32
CA ASN A 95 16.39 -19.05 -9.41
C ASN A 95 15.51 -20.26 -9.08
N SER A 96 14.88 -20.31 -7.92
CA SER A 96 13.94 -21.40 -7.64
C SER A 96 12.53 -20.97 -8.07
N ILE A 97 11.99 -21.67 -9.07
CA ILE A 97 10.55 -21.63 -9.35
C ILE A 97 9.84 -22.02 -8.04
N PRO A 98 8.88 -21.20 -7.53
CA PRO A 98 8.12 -21.56 -6.35
C PRO A 98 7.47 -22.93 -6.52
N ASN A 99 7.39 -23.71 -5.44
CA ASN A 99 6.67 -24.98 -5.50
C ASN A 99 5.18 -24.74 -5.75
N PRO A 100 4.50 -25.63 -6.47
CA PRO A 100 3.05 -25.56 -6.63
C PRO A 100 2.35 -25.40 -5.25
N GLY A 101 1.47 -24.41 -5.13
CA GLY A 101 0.77 -24.10 -3.89
C GLY A 101 1.39 -22.99 -3.04
N ASP A 102 2.51 -22.39 -3.47
CA ASP A 102 3.11 -21.24 -2.81
C ASP A 102 2.69 -19.95 -3.55
N SER A 103 1.90 -19.07 -2.91
CA SER A 103 1.74 -17.72 -3.43
C SER A 103 3.05 -16.95 -3.27
N ALA A 104 3.46 -16.27 -4.31
CA ALA A 104 4.69 -15.50 -4.32
C ALA A 104 4.39 -14.00 -4.34
N HIS A 105 4.95 -13.28 -3.38
CA HIS A 105 4.98 -11.82 -3.40
C HIS A 105 6.15 -11.32 -4.24
N ILE A 106 5.87 -10.54 -5.27
CA ILE A 106 6.86 -10.00 -6.19
C ILE A 106 6.95 -8.49 -6.00
N TYR A 107 8.15 -8.02 -5.71
CA TYR A 107 8.41 -6.65 -5.30
C TYR A 107 9.26 -5.87 -6.30
N ALA A 108 8.97 -4.58 -6.42
CA ALA A 108 9.88 -3.55 -6.91
C ALA A 108 9.93 -2.44 -5.86
N HIS A 109 10.95 -2.43 -4.99
CA HIS A 109 10.99 -1.55 -3.82
C HIS A 109 12.32 -0.85 -3.63
N THR A 110 12.26 0.29 -2.92
CA THR A 110 13.42 0.91 -2.30
C THR A 110 13.27 0.85 -0.78
N SER A 111 14.35 0.62 -0.04
CA SER A 111 14.35 0.59 1.43
C SER A 111 15.50 1.42 1.99
N GLN A 112 15.22 2.16 3.06
CA GLN A 112 16.21 2.90 3.83
C GLN A 112 16.13 2.50 5.30
N TYR A 113 17.23 1.98 5.82
CA TYR A 113 17.40 1.69 7.25
C TYR A 113 17.82 2.97 7.94
N ILE A 114 16.94 3.52 8.73
CA ILE A 114 17.12 4.76 9.49
C ILE A 114 16.07 4.84 10.59
N ASP A 115 16.50 5.24 11.79
CA ASP A 115 15.54 5.53 12.86
C ASP A 115 14.70 6.74 12.48
N ASN A 116 13.37 6.57 12.56
CA ASN A 116 12.44 7.54 12.00
C ASN A 116 11.11 7.60 12.75
N LEU A 117 10.41 8.71 12.60
CA LEU A 117 9.04 8.94 13.07
C LEU A 117 8.02 8.89 11.94
N GLY A 118 8.33 8.16 10.86
CA GLY A 118 7.44 7.96 9.73
C GLY A 118 7.97 8.48 8.40
N ALA A 119 7.08 8.52 7.41
CA ALA A 119 7.37 8.83 6.02
C ALA A 119 6.29 9.70 5.37
N ASP A 120 6.65 10.43 4.32
CA ASP A 120 5.79 11.29 3.50
C ASP A 120 6.17 11.13 2.03
N GLY A 121 5.19 10.97 1.16
CA GLY A 121 5.42 10.91 -0.27
C GLY A 121 4.13 10.86 -1.09
N LEU A 122 4.30 10.96 -2.38
CA LEU A 122 3.24 10.90 -3.38
C LEU A 122 3.40 9.61 -4.19
N ILE A 123 2.33 8.86 -4.27
CA ILE A 123 2.24 7.60 -5.03
C ILE A 123 1.32 7.83 -6.23
N ASN A 124 1.81 7.55 -7.42
CA ASN A 124 1.03 7.61 -8.65
C ASN A 124 0.01 6.47 -8.66
N VAL A 125 -1.27 6.77 -8.88
CA VAL A 125 -2.36 5.79 -8.77
C VAL A 125 -2.78 5.30 -10.14
N TRP A 126 -2.56 4.04 -10.42
CA TRP A 126 -2.98 3.36 -11.65
C TRP A 126 -4.14 2.41 -11.39
N ASN A 127 -4.80 2.00 -12.46
CA ASN A 127 -5.74 0.90 -12.46
C ASN A 127 -5.10 -0.26 -13.26
N PRO A 128 -4.27 -1.10 -12.61
CA PRO A 128 -3.56 -2.18 -13.26
C PRO A 128 -4.50 -3.26 -13.76
N TYR A 129 -4.05 -4.05 -14.72
CA TYR A 129 -4.69 -5.34 -14.97
C TYR A 129 -4.26 -6.31 -13.86
N VAL A 130 -5.23 -6.88 -13.16
CA VAL A 130 -5.02 -7.94 -12.19
C VAL A 130 -5.52 -9.24 -12.80
N GLN A 131 -4.66 -10.27 -12.77
CA GLN A 131 -4.99 -11.59 -13.30
C GLN A 131 -6.19 -12.18 -12.57
N PRO A 132 -7.26 -12.58 -13.26
CA PRO A 132 -8.33 -13.35 -12.64
C PRO A 132 -7.82 -14.72 -12.22
N VAL A 133 -8.10 -15.12 -11.00
CA VAL A 133 -7.89 -16.48 -10.53
C VAL A 133 -9.13 -17.34 -10.81
N SER A 134 -8.94 -18.65 -11.01
CA SER A 134 -10.06 -19.55 -11.19
C SER A 134 -10.90 -19.64 -9.91
N GLU A 135 -12.22 -19.93 -10.04
CA GLU A 135 -13.12 -20.06 -8.88
C GLU A 135 -12.63 -21.11 -7.86
N GLU A 136 -11.84 -22.10 -8.29
CA GLU A 136 -11.26 -23.13 -7.42
C GLU A 136 -10.11 -22.60 -6.57
N ILE A 137 -9.45 -21.49 -7.01
CA ILE A 137 -8.32 -20.83 -6.31
C ILE A 137 -8.78 -19.47 -5.73
N ALA A 138 -10.04 -19.12 -5.90
CA ALA A 138 -10.63 -17.79 -5.65
C ALA A 138 -10.48 -17.24 -4.22
N TYR A 139 -10.01 -18.04 -3.28
CA TYR A 139 -9.84 -17.58 -1.90
C TYR A 139 -8.73 -16.54 -1.73
N TRP A 140 -7.79 -16.46 -2.67
CA TRP A 140 -6.60 -15.64 -2.52
C TRP A 140 -6.53 -14.48 -3.48
N GLY A 141 -7.01 -14.61 -4.66
CA GLY A 141 -6.93 -13.59 -5.68
C GLY A 141 -5.55 -12.93 -5.80
N GLU A 142 -5.23 -12.49 -6.96
CA GLU A 142 -4.08 -11.65 -7.19
C GLU A 142 -4.37 -10.19 -6.87
N PHE A 143 -3.32 -9.42 -6.59
CA PHE A 143 -3.42 -7.99 -6.43
C PHE A 143 -2.21 -7.26 -7.03
N SER A 144 -2.40 -5.97 -7.26
CA SER A 144 -1.33 -5.01 -7.51
C SER A 144 -1.49 -3.82 -6.57
N LEU A 145 -0.39 -3.35 -6.01
CA LEU A 145 -0.40 -2.21 -5.10
C LEU A 145 0.80 -1.28 -5.27
N GLY A 146 0.64 -0.05 -4.77
CA GLY A 146 1.72 0.89 -4.52
C GLY A 146 1.60 1.44 -3.11
N GLN A 147 2.69 1.33 -2.31
CA GLN A 147 2.62 1.64 -0.89
C GLN A 147 3.89 2.20 -0.27
N VAL A 148 3.73 2.74 0.94
CA VAL A 148 4.80 2.96 1.91
C VAL A 148 4.63 1.99 3.06
N ALA A 149 5.76 1.48 3.59
CA ALA A 149 5.82 0.78 4.86
C ALA A 149 6.77 1.50 5.82
N VAL A 150 6.27 1.74 7.03
CA VAL A 150 7.08 2.15 8.19
C VAL A 150 7.26 0.91 9.05
N VAL A 151 8.51 0.53 9.31
CA VAL A 151 8.85 -0.80 9.81
C VAL A 151 9.76 -0.71 11.03
N ASN A 152 9.56 -1.60 11.98
CA ASN A 152 10.53 -1.92 13.00
C ASN A 152 10.89 -3.41 12.89
N GLU A 153 12.18 -3.68 12.62
CA GLU A 153 12.74 -5.02 12.46
C GLU A 153 13.65 -5.41 13.64
N ASN A 154 13.47 -4.79 14.81
CA ASN A 154 14.17 -5.19 16.01
C ASN A 154 13.66 -6.55 16.47
N GLY A 155 14.61 -7.47 16.75
CA GLY A 155 14.28 -8.81 17.21
C GLY A 155 14.27 -9.85 16.10
N THR A 156 13.42 -10.86 16.25
CA THR A 156 13.26 -11.98 15.29
C THR A 156 12.32 -11.60 14.15
N ALA A 157 12.23 -12.45 13.13
CA ALA A 157 11.28 -12.24 12.02
C ALA A 157 9.82 -12.14 12.50
N ASP A 158 9.46 -12.96 13.51
CA ASP A 158 8.12 -12.98 14.09
C ASP A 158 7.85 -11.77 15.03
N GLU A 159 8.86 -10.96 15.28
CA GLU A 159 8.78 -9.75 16.08
C GLU A 159 8.78 -8.48 15.22
N LYS A 160 8.88 -8.62 13.91
CA LYS A 160 8.77 -7.50 12.97
C LYS A 160 7.41 -6.86 13.06
N GLU A 161 7.40 -5.54 13.11
CA GLU A 161 6.20 -4.72 13.13
C GLU A 161 6.16 -3.78 11.94
N THR A 162 4.98 -3.65 11.31
CA THR A 162 4.81 -2.73 10.18
C THR A 162 3.53 -1.92 10.28
N ILE A 163 3.56 -0.75 9.67
CA ILE A 163 2.39 0.04 9.29
C ILE A 163 2.54 0.35 7.82
N GLU A 164 1.57 -0.06 7.03
CA GLU A 164 1.58 0.02 5.58
C GLU A 164 0.37 0.81 5.09
N ALA A 165 0.55 1.62 4.06
CA ALA A 165 -0.52 2.39 3.47
C ALA A 165 -0.24 2.75 2.02
N GLY A 166 -1.30 2.76 1.21
CA GLY A 166 -1.18 3.08 -0.20
C GLY A 166 -2.48 2.83 -0.95
N TRP A 167 -2.35 2.49 -2.21
CA TRP A 167 -3.47 1.99 -3.01
C TRP A 167 -3.25 0.53 -3.39
N GLN A 168 -4.35 -0.20 -3.48
CA GLN A 168 -4.36 -1.61 -3.84
C GLN A 168 -5.55 -1.90 -4.75
N ASP A 169 -5.30 -2.57 -5.88
CA ASP A 169 -6.31 -3.23 -6.69
C ASP A 169 -6.29 -4.71 -6.36
N PHE A 170 -7.35 -5.16 -5.69
CA PHE A 170 -7.50 -6.53 -5.20
C PHE A 170 -8.94 -7.01 -5.41
N PRO A 171 -9.26 -7.48 -6.63
CA PRO A 171 -10.63 -7.79 -7.02
C PRO A 171 -11.33 -8.80 -6.12
N ALA A 172 -10.64 -9.87 -5.70
CA ALA A 172 -11.19 -10.86 -4.81
C ALA A 172 -11.56 -10.30 -3.43
N PHE A 173 -10.81 -9.29 -2.96
CA PHE A 173 -11.00 -8.66 -1.66
C PHE A 173 -12.04 -7.54 -1.68
N TYR A 174 -12.04 -6.69 -2.71
CA TYR A 174 -12.92 -5.52 -2.80
C TYR A 174 -14.18 -5.74 -3.63
N GLY A 175 -14.25 -6.82 -4.43
CA GLY A 175 -15.38 -7.14 -5.27
C GLY A 175 -15.49 -6.29 -6.55
N ASP A 176 -14.45 -5.55 -6.89
CA ASP A 176 -14.34 -4.78 -8.13
C ASP A 176 -12.87 -4.67 -8.58
N ASN A 177 -12.64 -4.17 -9.81
CA ASN A 177 -11.32 -4.04 -10.43
C ASN A 177 -10.87 -2.58 -10.41
N TYR A 178 -10.83 -1.96 -9.25
CA TYR A 178 -10.39 -0.59 -9.06
C TYR A 178 -9.43 -0.46 -7.89
N PRO A 179 -8.52 0.53 -7.91
CA PRO A 179 -7.66 0.79 -6.78
C PRO A 179 -8.48 1.31 -5.58
N HIS A 180 -8.19 0.79 -4.41
CA HIS A 180 -8.74 1.21 -3.13
C HIS A 180 -7.65 1.78 -2.23
N LEU A 181 -7.99 2.76 -1.40
CA LEU A 181 -7.14 3.19 -0.31
C LEU A 181 -7.05 2.04 0.69
N PHE A 182 -5.86 1.52 0.92
CA PHE A 182 -5.68 0.49 1.94
C PHE A 182 -4.71 0.91 3.03
N ILE A 183 -4.88 0.31 4.19
CA ILE A 183 -3.94 0.27 5.29
C ILE A 183 -3.76 -1.17 5.73
N TYR A 184 -2.58 -1.46 6.23
CA TYR A 184 -2.26 -2.74 6.83
C TYR A 184 -1.32 -2.53 8.02
N TYR A 185 -1.36 -3.40 9.01
CA TYR A 185 -0.34 -3.46 10.06
C TYR A 185 -0.08 -4.90 10.46
N THR A 186 1.08 -5.14 11.05
CA THR A 186 1.38 -6.36 11.79
C THR A 186 2.19 -6.03 13.03
N THR A 187 1.98 -6.84 14.09
CA THR A 187 2.74 -6.79 15.34
C THR A 187 3.61 -8.03 15.56
N ASN A 188 3.57 -8.98 14.61
CA ASN A 188 4.13 -10.32 14.79
C ASN A 188 4.73 -10.92 13.51
N GLY A 189 5.28 -10.10 12.63
CA GLY A 189 5.94 -10.57 11.39
C GLY A 189 5.02 -11.27 10.40
N TYR A 190 3.73 -10.94 10.42
CA TYR A 190 2.67 -11.54 9.59
C TYR A 190 2.32 -13.01 9.93
N THR A 191 2.80 -13.53 11.05
CA THR A 191 2.56 -14.93 11.43
C THR A 191 1.11 -15.21 11.77
N GLU A 192 0.41 -14.23 12.35
CA GLU A 192 -1.00 -14.33 12.68
C GLU A 192 -1.75 -13.04 12.27
N LYS A 193 -2.98 -13.20 11.87
CA LYS A 193 -3.92 -12.10 11.61
C LYS A 193 -5.03 -12.09 12.66
N GLY A 194 -5.56 -10.92 12.95
CA GLY A 194 -6.67 -10.78 13.89
C GLY A 194 -6.63 -9.47 14.66
N ASP A 195 -7.59 -9.31 15.55
CA ASP A 195 -7.73 -8.14 16.42
C ASP A 195 -6.44 -7.86 17.19
N ASN A 196 -5.86 -6.66 16.97
CA ASN A 196 -4.63 -6.19 17.58
C ASN A 196 -3.34 -6.99 17.22
N LEU A 197 -3.41 -7.92 16.28
CA LEU A 197 -2.27 -8.69 15.79
C LEU A 197 -1.82 -8.21 14.41
N GLY A 198 -2.76 -8.01 13.49
CA GLY A 198 -2.49 -7.55 12.16
C GLY A 198 -3.64 -7.82 11.18
N GLY A 199 -3.68 -7.07 10.10
CA GLY A 199 -4.67 -7.25 9.05
C GLY A 199 -4.97 -5.98 8.26
N TYR A 200 -5.86 -6.14 7.29
CA TYR A 200 -6.26 -5.07 6.38
C TYR A 200 -7.31 -4.14 6.97
N ASN A 201 -7.20 -2.90 6.64
CA ASN A 201 -8.22 -1.85 6.80
C ASN A 201 -8.83 -1.83 8.22
N ARG A 202 -10.10 -2.14 8.32
CA ARG A 202 -10.82 -2.26 9.58
C ARG A 202 -11.41 -3.65 9.80
N ASP A 203 -10.96 -4.64 9.06
CA ASP A 203 -11.38 -6.01 9.21
C ASP A 203 -10.90 -6.61 10.53
N VAL A 204 -9.87 -5.99 11.13
CA VAL A 204 -9.36 -6.30 12.48
C VAL A 204 -9.27 -5.03 13.32
N LYS A 205 -9.27 -5.17 14.66
CA LYS A 205 -9.06 -4.04 15.57
C LYS A 205 -7.61 -3.56 15.54
N GLY A 206 -7.44 -2.28 15.87
CA GLY A 206 -6.15 -1.58 15.88
C GLY A 206 -6.26 -0.16 15.35
N TRP A 207 -7.00 0.02 14.26
CA TRP A 207 -7.22 1.31 13.64
C TRP A 207 -8.31 2.14 14.32
N VAL A 208 -8.07 3.44 14.48
CA VAL A 208 -9.05 4.43 14.94
C VAL A 208 -9.33 5.40 13.80
N GLN A 209 -10.54 5.34 13.24
CA GLN A 209 -11.01 6.24 12.19
C GLN A 209 -11.31 7.63 12.75
N TYR A 210 -10.71 8.67 12.15
CA TYR A 210 -10.87 10.06 12.53
C TYR A 210 -11.62 10.88 11.47
N SER A 211 -11.25 10.73 10.19
CA SER A 211 -11.88 11.46 9.09
C SER A 211 -13.33 11.00 8.87
N ARG A 212 -14.16 11.96 8.48
CA ARG A 212 -15.58 11.75 8.15
C ARG A 212 -15.81 11.52 6.66
N THR A 213 -14.78 11.62 5.85
CA THR A 213 -14.87 11.59 4.37
C THR A 213 -13.92 10.62 3.72
N THR A 214 -12.76 10.38 4.31
CA THR A 214 -11.74 9.45 3.76
C THR A 214 -11.50 8.31 4.74
N PHE A 215 -11.55 7.09 4.26
CA PHE A 215 -11.48 5.89 5.09
C PHE A 215 -10.80 4.73 4.36
N PRO A 216 -10.15 3.82 5.09
CA PRO A 216 -9.58 2.61 4.51
C PRO A 216 -10.65 1.75 3.83
N GLY A 217 -10.29 1.17 2.70
CA GLY A 217 -11.19 0.40 1.86
C GLY A 217 -12.01 1.24 0.87
N MET A 218 -11.95 2.58 0.92
CA MET A 218 -12.66 3.40 -0.05
C MET A 218 -12.04 3.25 -1.44
N ARG A 219 -12.92 3.16 -2.45
CA ARG A 219 -12.49 3.14 -3.85
C ARG A 219 -11.88 4.47 -4.25
N LEU A 220 -10.74 4.41 -4.91
CA LEU A 220 -10.07 5.56 -5.51
C LEU A 220 -10.47 5.67 -6.98
N THR A 221 -11.04 6.81 -7.35
CA THR A 221 -11.31 7.05 -8.76
C THR A 221 -10.05 7.58 -9.41
N SER A 222 -9.42 6.75 -10.23
CA SER A 222 -8.27 7.16 -11.03
C SER A 222 -8.74 7.68 -12.38
N THR A 223 -8.29 8.87 -12.74
CA THR A 223 -8.46 9.43 -14.09
C THR A 223 -7.17 9.35 -14.88
N ILE A 224 -6.23 8.52 -14.45
CA ILE A 224 -4.96 8.34 -15.13
C ILE A 224 -5.19 7.79 -16.54
N THR A 225 -4.51 8.40 -17.49
CA THR A 225 -4.40 7.89 -18.85
C THR A 225 -2.92 7.72 -19.21
N TYR A 226 -2.64 6.65 -19.95
CA TYR A 226 -1.29 6.41 -20.47
C TYR A 226 -0.86 7.56 -21.38
N ASP A 227 0.32 8.09 -21.15
CA ASP A 227 0.89 9.27 -21.82
C ASP A 227 0.04 10.56 -21.69
N GLY A 228 -0.88 10.58 -20.74
CA GLY A 228 -1.81 11.69 -20.52
C GLY A 228 -1.89 12.13 -19.05
N THR A 229 -3.12 12.34 -18.59
CA THR A 229 -3.42 12.81 -17.22
C THR A 229 -2.86 11.83 -16.19
N GLN A 230 -2.27 12.38 -15.14
CA GLN A 230 -1.76 11.61 -13.99
C GLN A 230 -2.54 11.97 -12.73
N ALA A 231 -2.65 11.02 -11.80
CA ALA A 231 -3.23 11.24 -10.48
C ALA A 231 -2.30 10.70 -9.39
N GLU A 232 -2.26 11.38 -8.27
CA GLU A 232 -1.38 11.07 -7.15
C GLU A 232 -2.14 10.99 -5.84
N LEU A 233 -1.77 10.01 -5.04
CA LEU A 233 -2.19 9.86 -3.67
C LEU A 233 -1.03 10.25 -2.75
N ARG A 234 -1.17 11.35 -2.00
CA ARG A 234 -0.22 11.64 -0.93
C ARG A 234 -0.53 10.76 0.27
N ILE A 235 0.49 10.04 0.74
CA ILE A 235 0.45 9.28 1.98
C ILE A 235 1.50 9.85 2.94
N ILE A 236 1.07 10.11 4.19
CA ILE A 236 1.97 10.38 5.30
C ILE A 236 1.62 9.41 6.41
N VAL A 237 2.62 8.66 6.87
CA VAL A 237 2.57 7.93 8.13
C VAL A 237 3.45 8.69 9.10
N LYS A 238 2.90 9.18 10.23
CA LYS A 238 3.66 10.02 11.17
C LYS A 238 3.35 9.69 12.62
N TYR A 239 4.41 9.38 13.38
CA TYR A 239 4.30 9.28 14.82
C TYR A 239 4.10 10.66 15.46
N TYR A 240 3.04 10.80 16.25
CA TYR A 240 2.69 12.04 16.92
C TYR A 240 1.93 11.79 18.21
N TYR A 241 2.47 12.22 19.34
CA TYR A 241 1.90 12.06 20.66
C TYR A 241 1.37 10.66 20.96
N GLY A 242 2.21 9.64 20.78
CA GLY A 242 1.88 8.25 21.11
C GLY A 242 1.05 7.51 20.08
N ASN A 243 0.82 8.07 18.89
CA ASN A 243 0.01 7.47 17.84
C ASN A 243 0.67 7.60 16.48
N TRP A 244 0.49 6.59 15.63
CA TRP A 244 0.88 6.60 14.23
C TRP A 244 -0.27 7.11 13.37
N TRP A 245 -0.25 8.37 13.07
CA TRP A 245 -1.24 9.05 12.24
C TRP A 245 -1.01 8.78 10.77
N LEU A 246 -2.12 8.57 10.05
CA LEU A 246 -2.13 8.44 8.61
C LEU A 246 -2.84 9.62 7.95
N TYR A 247 -2.16 10.22 6.98
CA TYR A 247 -2.69 11.26 6.11
C TYR A 247 -2.91 10.70 4.71
N ALA A 248 -4.07 10.86 4.17
CA ALA A 248 -4.41 10.54 2.81
C ALA A 248 -5.48 11.50 2.30
N ASN A 249 -5.57 11.70 1.00
CA ASN A 249 -6.62 12.49 0.42
C ASN A 249 -6.75 13.92 1.02
N ASN A 250 -5.60 14.55 1.30
CA ASN A 250 -5.49 15.89 1.86
C ASN A 250 -6.05 16.08 3.29
N GLU A 251 -6.17 15.01 4.05
CA GLU A 251 -6.62 15.06 5.45
C GLU A 251 -6.00 13.96 6.31
N TRP A 252 -5.93 14.19 7.63
CA TRP A 252 -5.62 13.13 8.59
C TRP A 252 -6.82 12.20 8.70
N ILE A 253 -6.65 10.93 8.33
CA ILE A 253 -7.77 10.00 8.21
C ILE A 253 -8.00 9.17 9.47
N GLY A 254 -6.96 8.95 10.27
CA GLY A 254 -7.02 8.17 11.50
C GLY A 254 -5.63 7.79 11.98
N TYR A 255 -5.57 6.85 12.92
CA TYR A 255 -4.30 6.47 13.54
C TYR A 255 -4.32 5.04 14.10
N TYR A 256 -3.13 4.46 14.24
CA TYR A 256 -2.86 3.32 15.09
C TYR A 256 -2.29 3.81 16.42
N PRO A 257 -2.87 3.43 17.59
CA PRO A 257 -2.26 3.73 18.88
C PRO A 257 -0.88 3.09 19.00
N GLY A 258 0.13 3.84 19.47
CA GLY A 258 1.47 3.28 19.68
C GLY A 258 1.47 2.15 20.70
N SER A 259 0.49 2.14 21.64
CA SER A 259 0.32 1.05 22.60
C SER A 259 -0.04 -0.30 21.98
N LEU A 260 -0.45 -0.33 20.72
CA LEU A 260 -0.68 -1.55 19.94
C LEU A 260 0.61 -2.35 19.74
N PHE A 261 1.73 -1.65 19.66
CA PHE A 261 3.04 -2.18 19.31
C PHE A 261 3.93 -2.42 20.53
N ARG A 262 4.98 -3.23 20.34
CA ARG A 262 5.95 -3.57 21.37
C ARG A 262 6.74 -2.35 21.82
N SER A 263 7.24 -2.39 23.07
CA SER A 263 8.01 -1.29 23.66
C SER A 263 9.35 -1.01 22.98
N ASP A 264 9.94 -2.01 22.35
CA ASP A 264 11.18 -1.98 21.57
C ASP A 264 10.92 -1.97 20.05
N GLY A 265 9.67 -1.84 19.65
CA GLY A 265 9.19 -1.80 18.29
C GLY A 265 8.56 -0.45 17.90
N LEU A 266 7.48 -0.50 17.13
CA LEU A 266 6.75 0.68 16.64
C LEU A 266 6.01 1.47 17.73
N ARG A 267 6.15 1.14 19.01
CA ARG A 267 5.52 1.93 20.08
C ARG A 267 5.92 3.40 20.03
N SER A 268 7.13 3.72 19.61
CA SER A 268 7.66 5.09 19.62
C SER A 268 8.41 5.50 18.38
N GLU A 269 9.02 4.57 17.64
CA GLU A 269 9.82 4.85 16.47
C GLU A 269 9.94 3.62 15.56
N ALA A 270 10.26 3.88 14.31
CA ALA A 270 10.60 2.87 13.31
C ALA A 270 12.11 2.90 13.02
N ASN A 271 12.65 1.82 12.49
CA ASN A 271 14.06 1.74 12.06
C ASN A 271 14.25 1.50 10.56
N LYS A 272 13.15 1.50 9.79
CA LYS A 272 13.19 1.35 8.34
C LYS A 272 11.98 2.00 7.69
N VAL A 273 12.18 2.58 6.53
CA VAL A 273 11.14 3.04 5.61
C VAL A 273 11.32 2.35 4.27
N SER A 274 10.23 1.86 3.70
CA SER A 274 10.22 1.26 2.36
C SER A 274 9.11 1.86 1.50
N TRP A 275 9.41 2.08 0.22
CA TRP A 275 8.46 2.49 -0.79
C TRP A 275 8.48 1.48 -1.92
N TYR A 276 7.35 0.87 -2.23
CA TYR A 276 7.33 -0.23 -3.18
C TYR A 276 6.03 -0.43 -3.95
N GLY A 277 6.20 -1.01 -5.15
CA GLY A 277 5.16 -1.70 -5.86
C GLY A 277 5.25 -3.19 -5.57
N GLU A 278 4.11 -3.85 -5.54
CA GLU A 278 3.99 -5.26 -5.27
C GLU A 278 2.86 -5.87 -6.10
N VAL A 279 3.08 -7.07 -6.57
CA VAL A 279 2.05 -7.96 -7.09
C VAL A 279 2.16 -9.30 -6.40
N VAL A 280 1.06 -10.04 -6.34
CA VAL A 280 1.08 -11.40 -5.83
C VAL A 280 0.74 -12.37 -6.95
N ASP A 281 1.49 -13.46 -7.01
CA ASP A 281 1.15 -14.66 -7.78
C ASP A 281 0.40 -15.60 -6.84
N ALA A 282 -0.90 -15.74 -7.08
CA ALA A 282 -1.78 -16.59 -6.28
C ALA A 282 -2.04 -17.96 -6.92
N ASP A 283 -1.48 -18.21 -8.10
CA ASP A 283 -1.72 -19.42 -8.89
C ASP A 283 -0.52 -20.38 -8.74
N ASP A 284 -0.61 -21.30 -7.86
CA ASP A 284 0.18 -22.53 -7.58
C ASP A 284 1.55 -22.73 -8.32
N GLY A 285 2.35 -21.69 -8.40
CA GLY A 285 3.73 -21.73 -8.95
C GLY A 285 3.87 -21.39 -10.43
N TYR A 286 2.83 -20.84 -11.03
CA TYR A 286 2.90 -20.20 -12.34
C TYR A 286 3.08 -18.69 -12.17
N ALA A 287 3.97 -18.11 -12.93
CA ALA A 287 4.27 -16.69 -12.85
C ALA A 287 3.06 -15.82 -13.25
N THR A 288 2.70 -14.86 -12.41
CA THR A 288 1.60 -13.94 -12.67
C THR A 288 1.80 -13.07 -13.91
N TYR A 289 0.72 -12.75 -14.59
CA TYR A 289 0.65 -11.70 -15.62
C TYR A 289 -0.10 -10.44 -15.14
N THR A 290 -0.21 -10.28 -13.82
CA THR A 290 -0.69 -9.05 -13.19
C THR A 290 0.26 -7.90 -13.45
N ASP A 291 -0.29 -6.77 -13.90
CA ASP A 291 0.46 -5.55 -14.10
C ASP A 291 0.90 -4.96 -12.73
N MET A 292 2.18 -4.62 -12.61
CA MET A 292 2.65 -3.81 -11.49
C MET A 292 2.59 -2.34 -11.89
N GLY A 293 1.83 -1.53 -11.13
CA GLY A 293 1.64 -0.12 -11.43
C GLY A 293 0.89 0.12 -12.73
N SER A 294 1.54 0.71 -13.72
CA SER A 294 0.95 0.95 -15.05
C SER A 294 1.05 -0.24 -15.99
N GLY A 295 1.75 -1.31 -15.63
CA GLY A 295 2.16 -2.37 -16.53
C GLY A 295 3.35 -2.01 -17.43
N SER A 296 3.90 -0.81 -17.32
CA SER A 296 5.10 -0.41 -18.06
C SER A 296 6.35 -0.52 -17.19
N HIS A 297 7.47 -0.88 -17.82
CA HIS A 297 8.75 -0.86 -17.13
C HIS A 297 9.16 0.57 -16.73
N ALA A 298 9.91 0.69 -15.62
CA ALA A 298 10.41 1.96 -15.08
C ALA A 298 11.10 2.86 -16.12
N ALA A 299 11.80 2.27 -17.09
CA ALA A 299 12.49 2.97 -18.17
C ALA A 299 11.53 3.77 -19.10
N ALA A 300 10.24 3.46 -19.10
CA ALA A 300 9.25 4.21 -19.87
C ALA A 300 9.04 5.64 -19.34
N GLY A 301 9.39 5.89 -18.06
CA GLY A 301 9.40 7.22 -17.48
C GLY A 301 8.03 7.84 -17.21
N PHE A 302 8.03 9.15 -17.00
CA PHE A 302 6.85 9.92 -16.65
C PHE A 302 5.69 9.74 -17.63
N ARG A 303 4.45 9.69 -17.12
CA ARG A 303 3.17 9.43 -17.80
C ARG A 303 2.99 7.99 -18.31
N LYS A 304 4.03 7.18 -18.33
CA LYS A 304 4.01 5.81 -18.86
C LYS A 304 4.25 4.78 -17.79
N ALA A 305 5.32 4.93 -17.02
CA ALA A 305 5.59 4.08 -15.83
C ALA A 305 4.94 4.67 -14.59
N ALA A 306 4.63 3.81 -13.63
CA ALA A 306 4.27 4.26 -12.29
C ALA A 306 5.48 4.91 -11.61
N TYR A 307 5.22 5.83 -10.68
CA TYR A 307 6.26 6.53 -9.94
C TYR A 307 5.85 6.82 -8.50
N MET A 308 6.87 7.06 -7.68
CA MET A 308 6.74 7.64 -6.36
C MET A 308 7.69 8.83 -6.26
N ARG A 309 7.25 9.94 -5.68
CA ARG A 309 8.02 11.18 -5.63
C ARG A 309 7.84 11.99 -4.34
N ASN A 310 8.68 12.98 -4.13
CA ASN A 310 8.76 13.77 -2.89
C ASN A 310 8.90 12.87 -1.65
N LEU A 311 9.64 11.77 -1.81
CA LEU A 311 9.81 10.78 -0.78
C LEU A 311 10.68 11.31 0.35
N LYS A 312 10.17 11.22 1.57
CA LYS A 312 10.81 11.72 2.79
C LYS A 312 10.61 10.76 3.94
N TYR A 313 11.47 10.86 4.93
CA TYR A 313 11.27 10.31 6.26
C TYR A 313 11.31 11.43 7.31
N PHE A 314 10.74 11.21 8.49
CA PHE A 314 10.81 12.15 9.61
C PHE A 314 11.90 11.70 10.59
N GLU A 315 12.91 12.56 10.80
CA GLU A 315 13.99 12.27 11.73
C GLU A 315 13.51 12.21 13.20
N VAL A 316 14.10 11.34 14.02
CA VAL A 316 13.68 11.11 15.41
C VAL A 316 13.84 12.36 16.27
N ASN A 317 14.99 13.05 16.18
CA ASN A 317 15.35 14.10 17.12
C ASN A 317 14.49 15.36 17.04
N ARG A 318 13.98 15.72 15.86
CA ARG A 318 13.22 16.96 15.61
C ARG A 318 11.91 16.77 14.86
N GLY A 319 11.64 15.55 14.38
CA GLY A 319 10.48 15.29 13.52
C GLY A 319 10.52 16.05 12.19
N LEU A 320 11.70 16.54 11.77
CA LEU A 320 11.86 17.24 10.50
C LEU A 320 11.90 16.25 9.34
N ALA A 321 11.26 16.62 8.23
CA ALA A 321 11.29 15.84 7.01
C ALA A 321 12.67 15.92 6.34
N ARG A 322 13.18 14.76 5.93
CA ARG A 322 14.45 14.59 5.20
C ARG A 322 14.23 13.82 3.94
N ASP A 323 15.00 14.12 2.89
CA ASP A 323 14.92 13.39 1.64
C ASP A 323 15.28 11.91 1.84
N TYR A 324 14.40 11.06 1.34
CA TYR A 324 14.56 9.61 1.37
C TYR A 324 15.63 9.17 0.35
N LYS A 325 16.43 8.15 0.74
CA LYS A 325 17.53 7.60 -0.05
C LYS A 325 17.54 6.07 0.05
N GLY A 326 16.54 5.44 -0.55
CA GLY A 326 16.38 4.00 -0.44
C GLY A 326 17.30 3.20 -1.37
N THR A 327 17.71 2.02 -0.93
CA THR A 327 18.41 1.03 -1.78
C THR A 327 17.39 0.25 -2.61
N PRO A 328 17.55 0.15 -3.94
CA PRO A 328 16.60 -0.52 -4.81
C PRO A 328 16.74 -2.06 -4.74
N PHE A 329 15.60 -2.75 -4.90
CA PHE A 329 15.51 -4.19 -5.04
C PHE A 329 14.33 -4.57 -5.94
N VAL A 330 14.48 -5.61 -6.77
CA VAL A 330 13.42 -6.18 -7.60
C VAL A 330 13.50 -7.70 -7.52
N SER A 331 12.38 -8.35 -7.14
CA SER A 331 12.33 -9.82 -6.99
C SER A 331 12.41 -10.54 -8.33
N ASP A 332 11.61 -10.08 -9.33
CA ASP A 332 11.62 -10.60 -10.71
C ASP A 332 12.02 -9.49 -11.67
N SER A 333 13.32 -9.32 -11.88
CA SER A 333 13.86 -8.29 -12.77
C SER A 333 13.66 -8.58 -14.26
N GLN A 334 13.11 -9.72 -14.63
CA GLN A 334 12.75 -10.02 -16.02
C GLN A 334 11.49 -9.26 -16.40
N CYS A 335 10.43 -9.34 -15.59
CA CYS A 335 9.12 -8.80 -15.94
C CYS A 335 8.73 -7.53 -15.20
N TYR A 336 9.44 -7.21 -14.14
CA TYR A 336 9.24 -5.98 -13.38
C TYR A 336 10.54 -5.20 -13.25
N SER A 337 10.45 -3.93 -13.02
CA SER A 337 11.61 -3.07 -12.95
C SER A 337 11.42 -1.90 -11.99
N LEU A 338 12.54 -1.39 -11.54
CA LEU A 338 12.63 -0.24 -10.68
C LEU A 338 13.79 0.63 -11.17
N SER A 339 13.60 1.93 -11.30
CA SER A 339 14.74 2.83 -11.47
C SER A 339 15.46 3.00 -10.15
N THR A 340 16.74 3.34 -10.19
CA THR A 340 17.41 3.86 -9.00
C THR A 340 16.67 5.12 -8.50
N TRP A 341 16.65 5.34 -7.19
CA TRP A 341 16.13 6.57 -6.66
C TRP A 341 16.97 7.76 -7.14
N HIS A 342 16.29 8.88 -7.36
CA HIS A 342 16.93 10.14 -7.75
C HIS A 342 16.50 11.23 -6.79
N VAL A 343 17.38 12.22 -6.56
CA VAL A 343 17.01 13.45 -5.87
C VAL A 343 17.17 14.58 -6.87
N SER A 344 16.10 15.26 -7.17
CA SER A 344 16.12 16.47 -7.98
C SER A 344 15.84 17.67 -7.09
N GLY A 345 16.48 18.78 -7.33
CA GLY A 345 16.18 20.08 -6.72
C GLY A 345 14.85 20.68 -7.18
N SER A 346 14.11 19.96 -8.01
CA SER A 346 12.80 20.32 -8.54
C SER A 346 11.68 19.83 -7.61
N SER A 347 10.44 20.05 -8.02
CA SER A 347 9.22 19.55 -7.39
C SER A 347 9.13 18.02 -7.26
N TRP A 348 10.01 17.26 -7.90
CA TRP A 348 10.08 15.80 -7.78
C TRP A 348 10.74 15.32 -6.49
N GLY A 349 11.65 16.09 -5.88
CA GLY A 349 12.39 15.70 -4.67
C GLY A 349 13.09 14.35 -4.86
N SER A 350 13.05 13.48 -3.85
CA SER A 350 13.47 12.08 -3.99
C SER A 350 12.37 11.28 -4.69
N TYR A 351 12.71 10.52 -5.72
CA TYR A 351 11.74 9.78 -6.53
C TYR A 351 12.33 8.56 -7.22
N HIS A 352 11.47 7.67 -7.65
CA HIS A 352 11.79 6.55 -8.55
C HIS A 352 10.59 6.17 -9.40
N PHE A 353 10.86 5.50 -10.54
CA PHE A 353 9.86 4.86 -11.38
C PHE A 353 9.88 3.36 -11.14
N TRP A 354 8.72 2.72 -11.28
CA TRP A 354 8.56 1.29 -11.05
C TRP A 354 7.44 0.72 -11.90
N GLY A 355 7.41 -0.62 -12.04
CA GLY A 355 6.34 -1.33 -12.73
C GLY A 355 6.82 -2.39 -13.69
N GLY A 356 5.87 -2.99 -14.37
CA GLY A 356 6.10 -4.00 -15.39
C GLY A 356 4.84 -4.81 -15.70
N PRO A 357 4.79 -5.49 -16.87
CA PRO A 357 3.58 -6.09 -17.39
C PRO A 357 3.31 -7.54 -16.89
N GLY A 358 4.15 -8.06 -16.00
CA GLY A 358 4.11 -9.48 -15.66
C GLY A 358 4.50 -10.41 -16.81
N ARG A 359 4.12 -11.66 -16.74
CA ARG A 359 4.41 -12.68 -17.77
C ARG A 359 3.42 -12.59 -18.94
N ILE A 360 3.74 -13.20 -20.08
CA ILE A 360 2.82 -13.27 -21.24
C ILE A 360 1.63 -14.18 -20.95
N ASN A 361 1.89 -15.29 -20.29
CA ASN A 361 0.92 -16.28 -19.80
C ASN A 361 1.62 -17.20 -18.78
N ARG A 362 0.83 -18.03 -18.08
CA ARG A 362 1.28 -18.93 -17.02
C ARG A 362 2.41 -19.90 -17.41
N TYR A 363 2.59 -20.19 -18.70
CA TYR A 363 3.60 -21.15 -19.18
C TYR A 363 4.83 -20.47 -19.79
N SER A 364 4.84 -19.14 -19.83
CA SER A 364 5.90 -18.38 -20.53
C SER A 364 6.97 -17.89 -19.55
N THR A 365 8.22 -18.05 -19.93
CA THR A 365 9.32 -17.34 -19.28
C THR A 365 9.49 -15.89 -19.80
N GLY A 366 8.78 -15.53 -20.88
CA GLY A 366 8.81 -14.18 -21.45
C GLY A 366 7.84 -13.25 -20.75
N CYS A 367 8.17 -11.97 -20.70
CA CYS A 367 7.31 -10.94 -20.14
C CYS A 367 6.26 -10.47 -21.15
N GLY A 368 5.10 -10.08 -20.64
CA GLY A 368 4.05 -9.46 -21.42
C GLY A 368 4.55 -8.17 -22.05
N GLY A 369 4.06 -7.87 -23.25
CA GLY A 369 4.18 -6.52 -23.80
C GLY A 369 3.08 -5.66 -23.21
N PHE A 370 3.38 -4.39 -22.95
CA PHE A 370 2.36 -3.41 -22.63
C PHE A 370 1.29 -3.40 -23.73
N THR A 371 0.12 -3.90 -23.44
CA THR A 371 -1.03 -3.82 -24.37
C THR A 371 -2.11 -2.99 -23.71
N PHE A 372 -2.29 -1.78 -24.22
CA PHE A 372 -3.38 -0.86 -23.84
C PHE A 372 -4.78 -1.50 -23.99
N VAL A 373 -4.87 -2.65 -24.63
CA VAL A 373 -6.11 -3.36 -25.04
C VAL A 373 -6.69 -4.26 -23.94
N ARG A 374 -5.99 -4.50 -22.83
CA ARG A 374 -6.49 -5.38 -21.75
C ARG A 374 -7.47 -4.70 -20.78
N ARG A 375 -7.95 -3.50 -21.07
CA ARG A 375 -8.71 -2.66 -20.15
C ARG A 375 -10.22 -2.62 -20.37
N TYR A 376 -10.82 -3.72 -20.86
CA TYR A 376 -12.30 -3.76 -20.91
C TYR A 376 -12.81 -5.14 -20.56
#